data_739197579a518c012797d3267c2b5a37
#
_entry.id   739197579a518c012797d3267c2b5a37
#
_cell.length_a   1.000
_cell.length_b   1.000
_cell.length_c   1.000
_cell.angle_alpha   90.00
_cell.angle_beta   90.00
_cell.angle_gamma   90.00
#
_symmetry.space_group_name_H-M   'P 1'
#
loop_
_entity.id
_entity.type
_entity.pdbx_description
1 polymer ?
#
loop_
_entity_poly.entity_id
_entity_poly.type
_entity_poly.pdbx_seq_one_letter_code
_entity_poly.pdbx_strand_id
1 'polypeptide(L)'
;IMAVFRPFRAFRPLPDYQALIPAPPYDVLTAAGARERAAGNSLSFLHVDKAEIDLPPETDPYSPAVYEKARENLLALEHTGALVQDPAPCFYIYKQVMNGRAQVGLAGCAGVDDYLNGVIKQHEHTLAAKEADRIRHVDTCDANTGPIFLTYRRSPAVELALSTWMSEHTPVYDFVQDDVQQTVWVVDSAPLCEKLQGLFAAIPALYIADGHHRCASAVKVGLKRREEKTDYTGQEEFNFFLAVAFPDSELEILPYNRVVRDLNGLSPDALISQIEQLSLIHISEPTRLDVIS
;
A
#
# COMPACT_ATOMS: atom_id res chain seq x y z
N ILE A 1 -1.41 6.41 -24.03
CA ILE A 1 -2.16 6.28 -22.76
C ILE A 1 -1.27 6.90 -21.70
N MET A 2 -1.80 7.82 -20.90
CA MET A 2 -1.05 8.57 -19.88
C MET A 2 -1.44 8.00 -18.51
N ALA A 3 -0.46 7.88 -17.58
CA ALA A 3 -0.75 7.41 -16.23
C ALA A 3 -1.66 8.39 -15.49
N VAL A 4 -2.71 7.90 -14.86
CA VAL A 4 -3.62 8.68 -14.03
C VAL A 4 -3.19 8.53 -12.58
N PHE A 5 -2.72 9.63 -11.98
CA PHE A 5 -2.39 9.71 -10.57
C PHE A 5 -2.95 11.02 -10.03
N ARG A 6 -3.94 10.94 -9.13
CA ARG A 6 -4.71 12.11 -8.70
C ARG A 6 -4.69 12.35 -7.20
N PRO A 7 -4.88 13.59 -6.74
CA PRO A 7 -5.10 13.89 -5.33
C PRO A 7 -6.45 13.33 -4.87
N PHE A 8 -6.60 13.15 -3.57
CA PHE A 8 -7.81 12.61 -2.95
C PHE A 8 -8.04 13.20 -1.56
N ARG A 9 -9.23 13.02 -1.01
CA ARG A 9 -9.58 13.43 0.34
C ARG A 9 -9.32 12.28 1.29
N ALA A 10 -8.11 12.21 1.85
CA ALA A 10 -7.77 11.12 2.77
C ALA A 10 -8.50 11.25 4.11
N PHE A 11 -8.91 10.10 4.66
CA PHE A 11 -9.06 9.97 6.11
C PHE A 11 -7.68 9.77 6.72
N ARG A 12 -7.31 10.60 7.67
CA ARG A 12 -6.00 10.54 8.31
C ARG A 12 -6.09 10.84 9.80
N PRO A 13 -5.14 10.34 10.60
CA PRO A 13 -5.09 10.59 12.04
C PRO A 13 -5.06 12.08 12.37
N LEU A 14 -5.66 12.48 13.48
CA LEU A 14 -5.26 13.73 14.12
C LEU A 14 -3.79 13.62 14.57
N PRO A 15 -3.04 14.74 14.62
CA PRO A 15 -1.60 14.72 14.96
C PRO A 15 -1.29 13.98 16.28
N ASP A 16 -2.15 14.08 17.28
CA ASP A 16 -1.97 13.39 18.56
C ASP A 16 -2.04 11.84 18.46
N TYR A 17 -2.61 11.33 17.39
CA TYR A 17 -2.76 9.88 17.15
C TYR A 17 -1.82 9.33 16.06
N GLN A 18 -0.91 10.15 15.55
CA GLN A 18 -0.01 9.81 14.44
C GLN A 18 0.82 8.52 14.66
N ALA A 19 1.19 8.22 15.91
CA ALA A 19 1.96 7.03 16.25
C ALA A 19 1.10 5.89 16.84
N LEU A 20 -0.20 6.11 17.07
CA LEU A 20 -1.10 5.13 17.66
C LEU A 20 -1.89 4.36 16.61
N ILE A 21 -2.27 5.03 15.53
CA ILE A 21 -3.13 4.44 14.49
C ILE A 21 -2.34 3.57 13.50
N PRO A 22 -1.16 3.98 12.97
CA PRO A 22 -0.50 3.23 11.91
C PRO A 22 -0.17 1.80 12.33
N ALA A 23 -0.35 0.88 11.40
CA ALA A 23 -0.11 -0.54 11.58
C ALA A 23 0.72 -1.10 10.41
N PRO A 24 1.47 -2.19 10.62
CA PRO A 24 2.13 -2.89 9.53
C PRO A 24 1.09 -3.53 8.59
N PRO A 25 1.48 -3.90 7.36
CA PRO A 25 0.61 -4.59 6.43
C PRO A 25 -0.03 -5.85 7.03
N TYR A 26 -1.26 -6.14 6.64
CA TYR A 26 -2.10 -7.22 7.20
C TYR A 26 -1.46 -8.61 7.14
N ASP A 27 -0.56 -8.85 6.20
CA ASP A 27 0.05 -10.16 5.90
C ASP A 27 1.41 -10.40 6.57
N VAL A 28 1.95 -9.40 7.29
CA VAL A 28 3.22 -9.55 8.02
C VAL A 28 3.03 -10.09 9.45
N LEU A 29 1.80 -10.09 9.97
CA LEU A 29 1.48 -10.58 11.30
C LEU A 29 0.47 -11.73 11.27
N THR A 30 0.69 -12.72 12.13
CA THR A 30 -0.36 -13.70 12.47
C THR A 30 -1.47 -13.02 13.28
N ALA A 31 -2.65 -13.64 13.37
CA ALA A 31 -3.74 -13.13 14.22
C ALA A 31 -3.31 -13.00 15.70
N ALA A 32 -2.50 -13.94 16.21
CA ALA A 32 -1.96 -13.88 17.57
C ALA A 32 -1.00 -12.69 17.75
N GLY A 33 -0.05 -12.51 16.81
CA GLY A 33 0.89 -11.38 16.85
C GLY A 33 0.20 -10.03 16.69
N ALA A 34 -0.84 -9.95 15.86
CA ALA A 34 -1.64 -8.74 15.71
C ALA A 34 -2.42 -8.40 17.00
N ARG A 35 -2.99 -9.43 17.67
CA ARG A 35 -3.68 -9.25 18.97
C ARG A 35 -2.73 -8.77 20.06
N GLU A 36 -1.52 -9.32 20.11
CA GLU A 36 -0.48 -8.89 21.04
C GLU A 36 -0.05 -7.44 20.77
N ARG A 37 0.19 -7.10 19.50
CA ARG A 37 0.63 -5.75 19.10
C ARG A 37 -0.43 -4.68 19.33
N ALA A 38 -1.70 -5.00 19.14
CA ALA A 38 -2.82 -4.09 19.36
C ALA A 38 -3.24 -4.01 20.84
N ALA A 39 -2.68 -4.86 21.72
CA ALA A 39 -3.08 -4.92 23.12
C ALA A 39 -2.92 -3.57 23.82
N GLY A 40 -4.02 -3.06 24.41
CA GLY A 40 -4.03 -1.76 25.09
C GLY A 40 -4.09 -0.54 24.17
N ASN A 41 -4.12 -0.72 22.84
CA ASN A 41 -4.27 0.35 21.88
C ASN A 41 -5.50 0.14 20.99
N SER A 42 -6.64 0.63 21.44
CA SER A 42 -7.91 0.55 20.71
C SER A 42 -7.96 1.39 19.43
N LEU A 43 -6.98 2.26 19.21
CA LEU A 43 -6.86 3.08 18.01
C LEU A 43 -6.02 2.40 16.91
N SER A 44 -5.35 1.29 17.21
CA SER A 44 -4.50 0.61 16.22
C SER A 44 -5.31 0.20 14.98
N PHE A 45 -4.78 0.52 13.80
CA PHE A 45 -5.40 0.14 12.53
C PHE A 45 -5.43 -1.38 12.30
N LEU A 46 -4.73 -2.16 13.12
CA LEU A 46 -4.86 -3.63 13.14
C LEU A 46 -6.29 -4.08 13.45
N HIS A 47 -7.07 -3.31 14.21
CA HIS A 47 -8.48 -3.58 14.45
C HIS A 47 -9.34 -3.47 13.17
N VAL A 48 -8.84 -2.77 12.13
CA VAL A 48 -9.47 -2.68 10.81
C VAL A 48 -8.92 -3.75 9.88
N ASP A 49 -7.60 -3.82 9.72
CA ASP A 49 -6.98 -4.71 8.71
C ASP A 49 -6.96 -6.19 9.12
N LYS A 50 -7.04 -6.47 10.42
CA LYS A 50 -7.05 -7.81 11.02
C LYS A 50 -8.13 -7.93 12.09
N ALA A 51 -9.36 -7.55 11.71
CA ALA A 51 -10.49 -7.44 12.64
C ALA A 51 -10.85 -8.75 13.37
N GLU A 52 -10.35 -9.90 12.91
CA GLU A 52 -10.45 -11.17 13.65
C GLU A 52 -9.83 -11.11 15.05
N ILE A 53 -8.96 -10.12 15.34
CA ILE A 53 -8.39 -9.96 16.69
C ILE A 53 -9.42 -9.53 17.74
N ASP A 54 -10.53 -8.93 17.30
CA ASP A 54 -11.63 -8.47 18.16
C ASP A 54 -12.76 -9.51 18.30
N LEU A 55 -12.62 -10.65 17.67
CA LEU A 55 -13.57 -11.74 17.69
C LEU A 55 -13.02 -12.94 18.47
N PRO A 56 -13.89 -13.91 18.85
CA PRO A 56 -13.44 -15.14 19.49
C PRO A 56 -12.34 -15.84 18.70
N PRO A 57 -11.31 -16.41 19.35
CA PRO A 57 -10.16 -17.01 18.67
C PRO A 57 -10.48 -18.13 17.69
N GLU A 58 -11.63 -18.79 17.85
CA GLU A 58 -12.15 -19.86 16.98
C GLU A 58 -12.89 -19.32 15.74
N THR A 59 -13.06 -18.00 15.62
CA THR A 59 -13.73 -17.41 14.47
C THR A 59 -12.92 -17.64 13.19
N ASP A 60 -13.57 -18.16 12.16
CA ASP A 60 -12.96 -18.25 10.83
C ASP A 60 -12.57 -16.84 10.34
N PRO A 61 -11.27 -16.58 10.09
CA PRO A 61 -10.78 -15.27 9.66
C PRO A 61 -11.36 -14.80 8.31
N TYR A 62 -11.99 -15.70 7.57
CA TYR A 62 -12.65 -15.39 6.29
C TYR A 62 -14.18 -15.34 6.40
N SER A 63 -14.73 -15.39 7.60
CA SER A 63 -16.18 -15.29 7.82
C SER A 63 -16.69 -13.85 7.58
N PRO A 64 -17.95 -13.67 7.17
CA PRO A 64 -18.55 -12.33 7.00
C PRO A 64 -18.42 -11.45 8.23
N ALA A 65 -18.53 -12.02 9.44
CA ALA A 65 -18.42 -11.29 10.69
C ALA A 65 -17.10 -10.53 10.87
N VAL A 66 -16.00 -11.05 10.29
CA VAL A 66 -14.68 -10.37 10.35
C VAL A 66 -14.70 -9.09 9.51
N TYR A 67 -15.27 -9.13 8.32
CA TYR A 67 -15.35 -7.95 7.44
C TYR A 67 -16.33 -6.91 7.97
N GLU A 68 -17.46 -7.34 8.54
CA GLU A 68 -18.39 -6.46 9.22
C GLU A 68 -17.71 -5.76 10.42
N LYS A 69 -16.93 -6.52 11.20
CA LYS A 69 -16.16 -5.98 12.32
C LYS A 69 -15.10 -4.98 11.86
N ALA A 70 -14.41 -5.25 10.75
CA ALA A 70 -13.48 -4.31 10.15
C ALA A 70 -14.14 -2.97 9.80
N ARG A 71 -15.32 -3.03 9.17
CA ARG A 71 -16.12 -1.84 8.87
C ARG A 71 -16.56 -1.10 10.12
N GLU A 72 -17.07 -1.81 11.13
CA GLU A 72 -17.46 -1.20 12.41
C GLU A 72 -16.29 -0.44 13.05
N ASN A 73 -15.11 -1.06 13.08
CA ASN A 73 -13.91 -0.47 13.66
C ASN A 73 -13.44 0.76 12.87
N LEU A 74 -13.48 0.71 11.54
CA LEU A 74 -13.15 1.86 10.69
C LEU A 74 -14.11 3.04 10.98
N LEU A 75 -15.41 2.79 10.96
CA LEU A 75 -16.42 3.80 11.27
C LEU A 75 -16.28 4.34 12.70
N ALA A 76 -15.87 3.52 13.67
CA ALA A 76 -15.62 3.98 15.04
C ALA A 76 -14.44 4.96 15.10
N LEU A 77 -13.35 4.72 14.35
CA LEU A 77 -12.23 5.67 14.26
C LEU A 77 -12.65 7.01 13.62
N GLU A 78 -13.55 6.99 12.65
CA GLU A 78 -14.12 8.20 12.05
C GLU A 78 -15.06 8.93 13.03
N HIS A 79 -16.02 8.23 13.62
CA HIS A 79 -17.01 8.82 14.53
C HIS A 79 -16.39 9.39 15.82
N THR A 80 -15.31 8.80 16.29
CA THR A 80 -14.57 9.33 17.46
C THR A 80 -13.69 10.53 17.10
N GLY A 81 -13.53 10.83 15.82
CA GLY A 81 -12.64 11.87 15.32
C GLY A 81 -11.16 11.49 15.38
N ALA A 82 -10.84 10.22 15.62
CA ALA A 82 -9.45 9.75 15.56
C ALA A 82 -8.92 9.79 14.13
N LEU A 83 -9.79 9.49 13.15
CA LEU A 83 -9.57 9.75 11.73
C LEU A 83 -10.45 10.91 11.26
N VAL A 84 -9.87 11.85 10.54
CA VAL A 84 -10.56 13.03 10.00
C VAL A 84 -10.33 13.12 8.50
N GLN A 85 -11.40 13.33 7.75
CA GLN A 85 -11.30 13.51 6.30
C GLN A 85 -10.83 14.90 5.93
N ASP A 86 -9.84 15.01 5.05
CA ASP A 86 -9.39 16.30 4.53
C ASP A 86 -10.52 17.00 3.76
N PRO A 87 -10.62 18.34 3.89
CA PRO A 87 -11.72 19.11 3.31
C PRO A 87 -11.67 19.19 1.78
N ALA A 88 -10.48 19.05 1.20
CA ALA A 88 -10.24 19.12 -0.25
C ALA A 88 -9.30 17.99 -0.69
N PRO A 89 -9.30 17.62 -1.98
CA PRO A 89 -8.35 16.66 -2.52
C PRO A 89 -6.91 17.17 -2.41
N CYS A 90 -6.03 16.36 -1.80
CA CYS A 90 -4.62 16.64 -1.60
C CYS A 90 -3.76 15.47 -2.11
N PHE A 91 -2.51 15.74 -2.40
CA PHE A 91 -1.48 14.71 -2.39
C PHE A 91 -0.78 14.69 -1.03
N TYR A 92 -0.07 13.59 -0.74
CA TYR A 92 0.68 13.47 0.50
C TYR A 92 2.09 13.02 0.16
N ILE A 93 3.09 13.85 0.53
CA ILE A 93 4.49 13.43 0.41
C ILE A 93 4.79 12.57 1.61
N TYR A 94 5.27 11.36 1.36
CA TYR A 94 5.60 10.38 2.39
C TYR A 94 7.07 10.06 2.34
N LYS A 95 7.76 10.34 3.44
CA LYS A 95 9.19 10.06 3.62
C LYS A 95 9.37 9.05 4.73
N GLN A 96 10.15 8.03 4.45
CA GLN A 96 10.64 7.06 5.41
C GLN A 96 12.15 7.15 5.53
N VAL A 97 12.67 7.03 6.76
CA VAL A 97 14.12 6.90 6.99
C VAL A 97 14.38 5.66 7.82
N MET A 98 15.10 4.70 7.26
CA MET A 98 15.53 3.47 7.90
C MET A 98 17.03 3.30 7.72
N ASN A 99 17.77 3.01 8.81
CA ASN A 99 19.21 2.82 8.80
C ASN A 99 19.98 3.99 8.14
N GLY A 100 19.49 5.22 8.32
CA GLY A 100 20.10 6.43 7.73
C GLY A 100 19.78 6.66 6.25
N ARG A 101 19.06 5.75 5.59
CA ARG A 101 18.60 5.89 4.21
C ARG A 101 17.18 6.45 4.16
N ALA A 102 17.00 7.52 3.40
CA ALA A 102 15.70 8.13 3.18
C ALA A 102 15.09 7.62 1.86
N GLN A 103 13.77 7.46 1.86
CA GLN A 103 12.93 7.23 0.68
C GLN A 103 11.81 8.25 0.68
N VAL A 104 11.54 8.88 -0.46
CA VAL A 104 10.49 9.88 -0.61
C VAL A 104 9.54 9.47 -1.73
N GLY A 105 8.28 9.30 -1.40
CA GLY A 105 7.22 8.96 -2.34
C GLY A 105 6.06 9.94 -2.27
N LEU A 106 5.17 9.83 -3.24
CA LEU A 106 3.94 10.61 -3.31
C LEU A 106 2.74 9.67 -3.15
N ALA A 107 1.91 9.90 -2.14
CA ALA A 107 0.64 9.22 -1.98
C ALA A 107 -0.45 9.94 -2.75
N GLY A 108 -1.23 9.16 -3.49
CA GLY A 108 -2.32 9.60 -4.33
C GLY A 108 -3.20 8.43 -4.75
N CYS A 109 -4.09 8.63 -5.69
CA CYS A 109 -4.94 7.59 -6.23
C CYS A 109 -4.60 7.29 -7.70
N ALA A 110 -4.31 6.02 -7.99
CA ALA A 110 -4.04 5.51 -9.33
C ALA A 110 -5.31 4.98 -9.99
N GLY A 111 -5.41 5.07 -11.31
CA GLY A 111 -6.60 4.67 -12.05
C GLY A 111 -6.73 3.15 -12.23
N VAL A 112 -7.94 2.61 -12.03
CA VAL A 112 -8.30 1.21 -12.32
C VAL A 112 -8.01 0.88 -13.79
N ASP A 113 -8.35 1.79 -14.70
CA ASP A 113 -8.14 1.59 -16.14
C ASP A 113 -6.66 1.51 -16.52
N ASP A 114 -5.77 2.16 -15.77
CA ASP A 114 -4.32 2.06 -16.00
C ASP A 114 -3.79 0.65 -15.69
N TYR A 115 -4.36 -0.01 -14.69
CA TYR A 115 -4.07 -1.42 -14.42
C TYR A 115 -4.59 -2.32 -15.55
N LEU A 116 -5.82 -2.13 -15.99
CA LEU A 116 -6.45 -2.93 -17.03
C LEU A 116 -5.75 -2.77 -18.40
N ASN A 117 -5.27 -1.56 -18.70
CA ASN A 117 -4.60 -1.22 -19.94
C ASN A 117 -3.08 -1.46 -19.92
N GLY A 118 -2.53 -1.98 -18.81
CA GLY A 118 -1.10 -2.28 -18.67
C GLY A 118 -0.18 -1.06 -18.58
N VAL A 119 -0.72 0.13 -18.23
CA VAL A 119 0.06 1.29 -17.83
C VAL A 119 0.68 1.03 -16.45
N ILE A 120 -0.08 0.41 -15.55
CA ILE A 120 0.43 -0.13 -14.28
C ILE A 120 0.80 -1.59 -14.52
N LYS A 121 2.10 -1.86 -14.43
CA LYS A 121 2.68 -3.18 -14.71
C LYS A 121 2.84 -4.00 -13.45
N GLN A 122 2.55 -5.28 -13.57
CA GLN A 122 2.69 -6.28 -12.51
C GLN A 122 3.77 -7.29 -12.89
N HIS A 123 4.43 -7.87 -11.91
CA HIS A 123 5.46 -8.88 -12.07
C HIS A 123 5.12 -10.20 -11.33
N GLU A 124 3.99 -10.24 -10.61
CA GLU A 124 3.54 -11.39 -9.83
C GLU A 124 2.07 -11.68 -10.12
N HIS A 125 1.72 -12.97 -10.18
CA HIS A 125 0.33 -13.40 -10.25
C HIS A 125 -0.27 -13.51 -8.85
N THR A 126 -1.52 -13.09 -8.73
CA THR A 126 -2.24 -13.13 -7.45
C THR A 126 -2.78 -14.52 -7.15
N LEU A 127 -2.76 -14.91 -5.88
CA LEU A 127 -3.40 -16.12 -5.39
C LEU A 127 -4.91 -15.86 -5.18
N ALA A 128 -5.77 -16.66 -5.80
CA ALA A 128 -7.21 -16.47 -5.80
C ALA A 128 -7.82 -16.36 -4.38
N ALA A 129 -7.33 -17.14 -3.42
CA ALA A 129 -7.83 -17.12 -2.04
C ALA A 129 -7.52 -15.79 -1.33
N LYS A 130 -6.27 -15.28 -1.46
CA LYS A 130 -5.87 -13.99 -0.86
C LYS A 130 -6.59 -12.82 -1.53
N GLU A 131 -6.80 -12.92 -2.84
CA GLU A 131 -7.52 -11.92 -3.59
C GLU A 131 -8.99 -11.86 -3.16
N ALA A 132 -9.68 -13.02 -3.04
CA ALA A 132 -11.06 -13.09 -2.60
C ALA A 132 -11.25 -12.49 -1.19
N ASP A 133 -10.30 -12.70 -0.29
CA ASP A 133 -10.27 -12.09 1.03
C ASP A 133 -10.22 -10.56 0.94
N ARG A 134 -9.26 -10.03 0.20
CA ARG A 134 -9.10 -8.57 0.08
C ARG A 134 -10.24 -7.90 -0.68
N ILE A 135 -10.85 -8.57 -1.66
CA ILE A 135 -12.08 -8.08 -2.32
C ILE A 135 -13.19 -7.88 -1.30
N ARG A 136 -13.46 -8.88 -0.45
CA ARG A 136 -14.50 -8.78 0.59
C ARG A 136 -14.18 -7.65 1.57
N HIS A 137 -12.93 -7.52 1.99
CA HIS A 137 -12.51 -6.47 2.91
C HIS A 137 -12.75 -5.08 2.32
N VAL A 138 -12.22 -4.79 1.12
CA VAL A 138 -12.38 -3.49 0.44
C VAL A 138 -13.86 -3.19 0.16
N ASP A 139 -14.62 -4.19 -0.31
CA ASP A 139 -16.03 -4.02 -0.64
C ASP A 139 -16.90 -3.77 0.60
N THR A 140 -16.61 -4.44 1.72
CA THR A 140 -17.36 -4.26 2.96
C THR A 140 -16.98 -2.97 3.69
N CYS A 141 -15.70 -2.64 3.77
CA CYS A 141 -15.24 -1.39 4.38
C CYS A 141 -15.58 -0.17 3.50
N ASP A 142 -15.85 -0.36 2.22
CA ASP A 142 -16.01 0.68 1.20
C ASP A 142 -14.84 1.66 1.16
N ALA A 143 -13.63 1.14 1.40
CA ALA A 143 -12.42 1.93 1.54
C ALA A 143 -11.16 1.14 1.13
N ASN A 144 -10.16 1.86 0.64
CA ASN A 144 -8.80 1.34 0.50
C ASN A 144 -8.07 1.55 1.83
N THR A 145 -7.91 0.51 2.62
CA THR A 145 -7.32 0.56 3.97
C THR A 145 -5.80 0.53 3.98
N GLY A 146 -5.17 0.16 2.88
CA GLY A 146 -3.71 0.14 2.75
C GLY A 146 -3.23 0.55 1.37
N PRO A 147 -2.20 1.38 1.27
CA PRO A 147 -1.68 1.83 -0.02
C PRO A 147 -1.04 0.68 -0.79
N ILE A 148 -1.14 0.76 -2.12
CA ILE A 148 -0.37 -0.05 -3.04
C ILE A 148 0.96 0.66 -3.26
N PHE A 149 2.04 -0.10 -3.20
CA PHE A 149 3.36 0.45 -3.45
C PHE A 149 3.67 0.42 -4.94
N LEU A 150 3.76 1.60 -5.56
CA LEU A 150 4.11 1.78 -6.94
C LEU A 150 5.52 2.35 -7.07
N THR A 151 6.18 1.99 -8.16
CA THR A 151 7.44 2.63 -8.55
C THR A 151 7.37 3.11 -9.99
N TYR A 152 8.19 4.12 -10.30
CA TYR A 152 8.28 4.70 -11.63
C TYR A 152 9.72 5.11 -11.94
N ARG A 153 10.05 5.22 -13.23
CA ARG A 153 11.35 5.72 -13.66
C ARG A 153 11.52 7.16 -13.22
N ARG A 154 12.61 7.45 -12.56
CA ARG A 154 12.96 8.74 -11.99
C ARG A 154 12.55 9.91 -12.87
N SER A 155 11.89 10.91 -12.28
CA SER A 155 11.51 12.16 -12.92
C SER A 155 12.06 13.34 -12.12
N PRO A 156 13.12 14.02 -12.62
CA PRO A 156 13.69 15.18 -11.93
C PRO A 156 12.68 16.29 -11.66
N ALA A 157 11.66 16.44 -12.51
CA ALA A 157 10.63 17.44 -12.34
C ALA A 157 9.69 17.13 -11.17
N VAL A 158 9.36 15.84 -10.95
CA VAL A 158 8.61 15.40 -9.77
C VAL A 158 9.46 15.61 -8.51
N GLU A 159 10.70 15.13 -8.50
CA GLU A 159 11.62 15.28 -7.35
C GLU A 159 11.79 16.74 -6.94
N LEU A 160 11.99 17.65 -7.92
CA LEU A 160 12.11 19.07 -7.64
C LEU A 160 10.82 19.64 -7.02
N ALA A 161 9.66 19.24 -7.52
CA ALA A 161 8.38 19.69 -6.99
C ALA A 161 8.18 19.24 -5.54
N LEU A 162 8.50 17.95 -5.23
CA LEU A 162 8.38 17.41 -3.88
C LEU A 162 9.40 18.03 -2.91
N SER A 163 10.67 18.13 -3.32
CA SER A 163 11.73 18.70 -2.47
C SER A 163 11.50 20.18 -2.17
N THR A 164 11.03 20.95 -3.14
CA THR A 164 10.65 22.36 -2.92
C THR A 164 9.55 22.46 -1.87
N TRP A 165 8.46 21.68 -2.03
CA TRP A 165 7.35 21.69 -1.06
C TRP A 165 7.81 21.33 0.35
N MET A 166 8.61 20.26 0.49
CA MET A 166 9.15 19.83 1.78
C MET A 166 10.04 20.89 2.44
N SER A 167 10.79 21.67 1.66
CA SER A 167 11.66 22.72 2.20
C SER A 167 10.92 23.97 2.68
N GLU A 168 9.72 24.20 2.15
CA GLU A 168 8.92 25.39 2.42
C GLU A 168 7.80 25.14 3.44
N HIS A 169 7.49 23.87 3.76
CA HIS A 169 6.35 23.50 4.60
C HIS A 169 6.74 22.56 5.74
N THR A 170 6.08 22.72 6.88
CA THR A 170 6.23 21.82 8.02
C THR A 170 5.45 20.54 7.77
N PRO A 171 6.00 19.35 8.10
CA PRO A 171 5.26 18.10 8.01
C PRO A 171 4.10 18.08 9.01
N VAL A 172 3.00 17.39 8.62
CA VAL A 172 1.85 17.17 9.51
C VAL A 172 2.08 16.02 10.46
N TYR A 173 2.94 15.07 10.08
CA TYR A 173 3.39 13.96 10.92
C TYR A 173 4.91 13.84 10.84
N ASP A 174 5.50 13.54 12.00
CA ASP A 174 6.91 13.18 12.14
C ASP A 174 7.08 12.33 13.40
N PHE A 175 7.22 11.02 13.24
CA PHE A 175 7.32 10.06 14.34
C PHE A 175 8.17 8.86 13.95
N VAL A 176 8.60 8.09 14.94
CA VAL A 176 9.34 6.84 14.74
C VAL A 176 8.46 5.67 15.15
N GLN A 177 8.39 4.66 14.28
CA GLN A 177 7.73 3.39 14.54
C GLN A 177 8.57 2.26 13.95
N ASP A 178 8.83 1.20 14.74
CA ASP A 178 9.62 0.03 14.32
C ASP A 178 11.02 0.43 13.76
N ASP A 179 11.70 1.37 14.42
CA ASP A 179 12.99 1.93 14.02
C ASP A 179 13.01 2.66 12.65
N VAL A 180 11.83 2.94 12.10
CA VAL A 180 11.67 3.73 10.88
C VAL A 180 11.06 5.08 11.22
N GLN A 181 11.72 6.18 10.83
CA GLN A 181 11.14 7.51 10.89
C GLN A 181 10.11 7.67 9.77
N GLN A 182 8.93 8.11 10.13
CA GLN A 182 7.80 8.35 9.24
C GLN A 182 7.52 9.85 9.21
N THR A 183 7.59 10.46 8.05
CA THR A 183 7.30 11.90 7.91
C THR A 183 6.32 12.13 6.77
N VAL A 184 5.29 12.95 6.99
CA VAL A 184 4.24 13.22 5.99
C VAL A 184 4.00 14.72 5.86
N TRP A 185 3.92 15.20 4.62
CA TRP A 185 3.47 16.55 4.27
C TRP A 185 2.18 16.47 3.46
N VAL A 186 1.23 17.35 3.76
CA VAL A 186 0.03 17.53 2.93
C VAL A 186 0.34 18.53 1.83
N VAL A 187 0.06 18.17 0.60
CA VAL A 187 0.12 19.06 -0.56
C VAL A 187 -1.32 19.50 -0.88
N ASP A 188 -1.73 20.62 -0.32
CA ASP A 188 -3.08 21.20 -0.44
C ASP A 188 -3.17 22.34 -1.45
N SER A 189 -2.06 22.67 -2.12
CA SER A 189 -2.00 23.67 -3.18
C SER A 189 -2.61 23.12 -4.48
N ALA A 190 -3.76 23.63 -4.89
CA ALA A 190 -4.41 23.22 -6.13
C ALA A 190 -3.50 23.37 -7.36
N PRO A 191 -2.73 24.48 -7.55
CA PRO A 191 -1.80 24.58 -8.67
C PRO A 191 -0.69 23.51 -8.65
N LEU A 192 -0.17 23.15 -7.46
CA LEU A 192 0.84 22.10 -7.34
C LEU A 192 0.23 20.70 -7.58
N CYS A 193 -0.99 20.47 -7.11
CA CYS A 193 -1.71 19.23 -7.40
C CYS A 193 -1.92 19.04 -8.90
N GLU A 194 -2.36 20.07 -9.61
CA GLU A 194 -2.50 20.05 -11.07
C GLU A 194 -1.16 19.78 -11.78
N LYS A 195 -0.10 20.48 -11.35
CA LYS A 195 1.25 20.25 -11.88
C LYS A 195 1.71 18.82 -11.67
N LEU A 196 1.54 18.25 -10.47
CA LEU A 196 1.92 16.87 -10.16
C LEU A 196 1.12 15.87 -11.00
N GLN A 197 -0.19 16.06 -11.17
CA GLN A 197 -0.99 15.23 -12.07
C GLN A 197 -0.44 15.27 -13.52
N GLY A 198 -0.11 16.44 -14.02
CA GLY A 198 0.49 16.60 -15.35
C GLY A 198 1.85 15.92 -15.48
N LEU A 199 2.69 15.98 -14.43
CA LEU A 199 3.99 15.32 -14.41
C LEU A 199 3.84 13.79 -14.40
N PHE A 200 2.89 13.25 -13.61
CA PHE A 200 2.61 11.81 -13.60
C PHE A 200 1.99 11.33 -14.91
N ALA A 201 1.16 12.14 -15.55
CA ALA A 201 0.61 11.82 -16.87
C ALA A 201 1.69 11.69 -17.96
N ALA A 202 2.86 12.31 -17.77
CA ALA A 202 4.00 12.16 -18.67
C ALA A 202 4.85 10.89 -18.38
N ILE A 203 4.60 10.17 -17.28
CA ILE A 203 5.27 8.92 -16.93
C ILE A 203 4.68 7.80 -17.78
N PRO A 204 5.49 7.08 -18.58
CA PRO A 204 4.95 6.10 -19.53
C PRO A 204 4.41 4.82 -18.87
N ALA A 205 4.89 4.47 -17.70
CA ALA A 205 4.44 3.29 -16.95
C ALA A 205 4.74 3.43 -15.46
N LEU A 206 3.83 2.88 -14.65
CA LEU A 206 4.02 2.61 -13.23
C LEU A 206 4.20 1.10 -13.04
N TYR A 207 4.87 0.70 -11.98
CA TYR A 207 5.15 -0.71 -11.70
C TYR A 207 4.71 -1.00 -10.26
N ILE A 208 4.00 -2.10 -10.04
CA ILE A 208 3.67 -2.54 -8.69
C ILE A 208 4.94 -3.11 -8.07
N ALA A 209 5.45 -2.47 -7.05
CA ALA A 209 6.58 -2.95 -6.26
C ALA A 209 6.11 -3.90 -5.15
N ASP A 210 4.99 -3.57 -4.49
CA ASP A 210 4.31 -4.43 -3.50
C ASP A 210 2.80 -4.19 -3.51
N GLY A 211 2.04 -5.16 -2.99
CA GLY A 211 0.58 -5.07 -2.87
C GLY A 211 -0.19 -5.53 -4.11
N HIS A 212 0.32 -6.52 -4.86
CA HIS A 212 -0.38 -7.08 -6.04
C HIS A 212 -1.79 -7.55 -5.70
N HIS A 213 -1.99 -8.23 -4.55
CA HIS A 213 -3.31 -8.67 -4.09
C HIS A 213 -4.23 -7.49 -3.77
N ARG A 214 -3.71 -6.44 -3.11
CA ARG A 214 -4.45 -5.20 -2.82
C ARG A 214 -4.87 -4.49 -4.10
N CYS A 215 -3.96 -4.38 -5.07
CA CYS A 215 -4.23 -3.77 -6.37
C CYS A 215 -5.30 -4.54 -7.15
N ALA A 216 -5.14 -5.86 -7.33
CA ALA A 216 -6.10 -6.70 -8.04
C ALA A 216 -7.49 -6.65 -7.38
N SER A 217 -7.53 -6.64 -6.05
CA SER A 217 -8.80 -6.58 -5.30
C SER A 217 -9.49 -5.23 -5.47
N ALA A 218 -8.77 -4.11 -5.37
CA ALA A 218 -9.32 -2.78 -5.60
C ALA A 218 -9.86 -2.62 -7.03
N VAL A 219 -9.14 -3.14 -8.02
CA VAL A 219 -9.60 -3.16 -9.43
C VAL A 219 -10.89 -3.95 -9.57
N LYS A 220 -11.00 -5.15 -8.98
CA LYS A 220 -12.20 -6.00 -9.07
C LYS A 220 -13.40 -5.37 -8.36
N VAL A 221 -13.20 -4.72 -7.21
CA VAL A 221 -14.26 -3.96 -6.54
C VAL A 221 -14.69 -2.79 -7.42
N GLY A 222 -13.75 -2.05 -8.02
CA GLY A 222 -14.07 -0.98 -8.97
C GLY A 222 -14.91 -1.46 -10.15
N LEU A 223 -14.55 -2.60 -10.76
CA LEU A 223 -15.34 -3.20 -11.85
C LEU A 223 -16.73 -3.61 -11.40
N LYS A 224 -16.87 -4.25 -10.21
CA LYS A 224 -18.15 -4.58 -9.61
C LYS A 224 -19.03 -3.33 -9.44
N ARG A 225 -18.48 -2.22 -8.91
CA ARG A 225 -19.22 -0.96 -8.73
C ARG A 225 -19.64 -0.34 -10.06
N ARG A 226 -18.83 -0.51 -11.14
CA ARG A 226 -19.22 -0.09 -12.50
C ARG A 226 -20.41 -0.89 -13.04
N GLU A 227 -20.49 -2.18 -12.74
CA GLU A 227 -21.63 -3.02 -13.13
C GLU A 227 -22.91 -2.63 -12.35
N GLU A 228 -22.76 -2.31 -11.07
CA GLU A 228 -23.87 -1.86 -10.22
C GLU A 228 -24.37 -0.45 -10.58
N LYS A 229 -23.46 0.43 -11.04
CA LYS A 229 -23.73 1.83 -11.41
C LYS A 229 -23.42 2.05 -12.89
N THR A 230 -24.36 1.70 -13.76
CA THR A 230 -24.15 1.73 -15.23
C THR A 230 -24.01 3.14 -15.82
N ASP A 231 -24.39 4.18 -15.07
CA ASP A 231 -24.29 5.60 -15.46
C ASP A 231 -23.05 6.29 -14.86
N TYR A 232 -22.02 5.51 -14.47
CA TYR A 232 -20.78 6.09 -13.94
C TYR A 232 -20.05 6.97 -14.98
N THR A 233 -19.41 8.01 -14.51
CA THR A 233 -18.73 9.02 -15.35
C THR A 233 -17.23 8.75 -15.51
N GLY A 234 -16.67 7.84 -14.72
CA GLY A 234 -15.23 7.60 -14.61
C GLY A 234 -14.54 8.46 -13.56
N GLN A 235 -15.28 9.38 -12.89
CA GLN A 235 -14.72 10.24 -11.85
C GLN A 235 -15.02 9.75 -10.42
N GLU A 236 -15.86 8.74 -10.29
CA GLU A 236 -16.22 8.14 -8.99
C GLU A 236 -14.99 7.50 -8.33
N GLU A 237 -14.96 7.53 -7.00
CA GLU A 237 -13.82 7.07 -6.20
C GLU A 237 -13.48 5.59 -6.46
N PHE A 238 -14.47 4.74 -6.74
CA PHE A 238 -14.25 3.32 -7.06
C PHE A 238 -13.49 3.07 -8.37
N ASN A 239 -13.28 4.11 -9.20
CA ASN A 239 -12.42 4.03 -10.40
C ASN A 239 -10.94 4.22 -10.09
N PHE A 240 -10.60 4.39 -8.81
CA PHE A 240 -9.24 4.68 -8.37
C PHE A 240 -8.90 3.87 -7.11
N PHE A 241 -7.62 3.65 -6.87
CA PHE A 241 -7.14 2.98 -5.68
C PHE A 241 -5.97 3.74 -5.05
N LEU A 242 -5.88 3.65 -3.72
CA LEU A 242 -4.84 4.30 -2.94
C LEU A 242 -3.46 3.70 -3.27
N ALA A 243 -2.50 4.56 -3.57
CA ALA A 243 -1.13 4.15 -3.83
C ALA A 243 -0.11 5.17 -3.30
N VAL A 244 1.09 4.68 -3.00
CA VAL A 244 2.27 5.53 -2.79
C VAL A 244 3.26 5.19 -3.90
N ALA A 245 3.66 6.21 -4.67
CA ALA A 245 4.56 6.05 -5.80
C ALA A 245 5.95 6.62 -5.45
N PHE A 246 6.98 5.77 -5.56
CA PHE A 246 8.38 6.12 -5.36
C PHE A 246 9.14 6.07 -6.68
N PRO A 247 10.09 7.00 -6.94
CA PRO A 247 10.98 6.85 -8.07
C PRO A 247 11.92 5.65 -7.85
N ASP A 248 12.32 4.98 -8.92
CA ASP A 248 13.20 3.80 -8.86
C ASP A 248 14.57 4.10 -8.21
N SER A 249 15.02 5.35 -8.25
CA SER A 249 16.24 5.80 -7.56
C SER A 249 16.16 5.78 -6.02
N GLU A 250 14.95 5.81 -5.46
CA GLU A 250 14.72 5.78 -4.01
C GLU A 250 14.65 4.34 -3.47
N LEU A 251 14.54 3.35 -4.35
CA LEU A 251 14.37 1.96 -3.97
C LEU A 251 15.70 1.25 -3.79
N GLU A 252 15.71 0.27 -2.89
CA GLU A 252 16.80 -0.66 -2.68
C GLU A 252 16.26 -2.08 -2.76
N ILE A 253 16.96 -2.93 -3.49
CA ILE A 253 16.66 -4.35 -3.56
C ILE A 253 17.46 -5.03 -2.46
N LEU A 254 16.75 -5.55 -1.46
CA LEU A 254 17.37 -6.30 -0.38
C LEU A 254 17.44 -7.80 -0.75
N PRO A 255 18.52 -8.51 -0.32
CA PRO A 255 18.60 -9.94 -0.57
C PRO A 255 17.52 -10.69 0.22
N TYR A 256 16.72 -11.49 -0.49
CA TYR A 256 15.75 -12.40 0.12
C TYR A 256 16.35 -13.80 0.25
N ASN A 257 17.15 -14.00 1.29
CA ASN A 257 17.88 -15.25 1.49
C ASN A 257 16.94 -16.35 2.00
N ARG A 258 17.08 -17.56 1.42
CA ARG A 258 16.38 -18.75 1.88
C ARG A 258 17.32 -19.63 2.65
N VAL A 259 16.90 -20.12 3.80
CA VAL A 259 17.65 -21.07 4.62
C VAL A 259 17.10 -22.47 4.36
N VAL A 260 17.96 -23.36 3.89
CA VAL A 260 17.65 -24.77 3.72
C VAL A 260 18.01 -25.51 5.01
N ARG A 261 17.03 -26.11 5.67
CA ARG A 261 17.22 -26.83 6.94
C ARG A 261 17.77 -28.23 6.75
N ASP A 262 17.41 -28.87 5.65
CA ASP A 262 17.76 -30.25 5.33
C ASP A 262 18.13 -30.33 3.85
N LEU A 263 19.25 -30.92 3.55
CA LEU A 263 19.73 -31.14 2.19
C LEU A 263 19.17 -32.44 1.55
N ASN A 264 18.25 -33.13 2.24
CA ASN A 264 17.63 -34.37 1.79
C ASN A 264 18.66 -35.44 1.35
N GLY A 265 19.71 -35.62 2.18
CA GLY A 265 20.80 -36.55 1.90
C GLY A 265 21.83 -36.13 0.86
N LEU A 266 21.71 -34.93 0.31
CA LEU A 266 22.71 -34.37 -0.61
C LEU A 266 23.86 -33.73 0.16
N SER A 267 25.05 -33.71 -0.45
CA SER A 267 26.11 -32.83 -0.02
C SER A 267 25.80 -31.37 -0.46
N PRO A 268 26.39 -30.34 0.18
CA PRO A 268 26.23 -28.96 -0.29
C PRO A 268 26.57 -28.77 -1.76
N ASP A 269 27.67 -29.37 -2.22
CA ASP A 269 28.11 -29.29 -3.63
C ASP A 269 27.12 -29.97 -4.59
N ALA A 270 26.57 -31.12 -4.17
CA ALA A 270 25.57 -31.82 -4.98
C ALA A 270 24.27 -30.99 -5.09
N LEU A 271 23.83 -30.32 -4.01
CA LEU A 271 22.69 -29.43 -4.06
C LEU A 271 22.94 -28.24 -5.00
N ILE A 272 24.09 -27.59 -4.88
CA ILE A 272 24.46 -26.46 -5.76
C ILE A 272 24.46 -26.93 -7.21
N SER A 273 25.09 -28.07 -7.53
CA SER A 273 25.10 -28.60 -8.88
C SER A 273 23.71 -28.90 -9.44
N GLN A 274 22.79 -29.37 -8.59
CA GLN A 274 21.38 -29.56 -9.01
C GLN A 274 20.67 -28.22 -9.28
N ILE A 275 20.93 -27.19 -8.46
CA ILE A 275 20.40 -25.86 -8.65
C ILE A 275 20.92 -25.24 -9.96
N GLU A 276 22.20 -25.41 -10.26
CA GLU A 276 22.82 -24.94 -11.49
C GLU A 276 22.26 -25.60 -12.76
N GLN A 277 21.67 -26.79 -12.64
CA GLN A 277 20.98 -27.48 -13.75
C GLN A 277 19.59 -26.90 -14.02
N LEU A 278 19.03 -26.10 -13.13
CA LEU A 278 17.78 -25.40 -13.38
C LEU A 278 17.99 -24.29 -14.43
N SER A 279 16.93 -23.94 -15.14
CA SER A 279 17.03 -22.82 -16.10
C SER A 279 17.35 -21.52 -15.38
N LEU A 280 18.07 -20.63 -16.07
CA LEU A 280 18.41 -19.31 -15.52
C LEU A 280 17.18 -18.51 -15.08
N ILE A 281 16.03 -18.69 -15.70
CA ILE A 281 14.77 -18.08 -15.29
C ILE A 281 14.36 -18.52 -13.89
N HIS A 282 14.63 -19.77 -13.52
CA HIS A 282 14.32 -20.27 -12.17
C HIS A 282 15.38 -19.91 -11.13
N ILE A 283 16.62 -19.59 -11.56
CA ILE A 283 17.73 -19.24 -10.67
C ILE A 283 17.81 -17.72 -10.46
N SER A 284 17.49 -16.94 -11.50
CA SER A 284 17.56 -15.48 -11.47
C SER A 284 16.30 -14.81 -10.94
N GLU A 285 15.34 -15.59 -10.54
CA GLU A 285 14.11 -15.09 -9.99
C GLU A 285 14.20 -14.92 -8.47
N PRO A 286 13.48 -14.02 -8.04
CA PRO A 286 13.10 -12.70 -8.49
C PRO A 286 13.58 -11.69 -7.53
N THR A 287 13.79 -10.65 -8.06
CA THR A 287 13.64 -9.42 -7.32
C THR A 287 12.24 -9.33 -6.72
N ARG A 288 12.01 -9.88 -5.54
CA ARG A 288 11.06 -9.28 -4.66
C ARG A 288 11.69 -7.95 -4.29
N LEU A 289 11.10 -6.87 -4.75
CA LEU A 289 11.36 -5.56 -4.19
C LEU A 289 10.81 -5.62 -2.75
N ASP A 290 11.63 -6.11 -1.83
CA ASP A 290 11.31 -6.01 -0.42
C ASP A 290 11.51 -4.56 -0.06
N VAL A 291 10.41 -3.89 -0.06
CA VAL A 291 10.30 -2.52 0.37
C VAL A 291 10.32 -2.50 1.87
N ILE A 292 10.86 -1.45 2.41
CA ILE A 292 10.63 -1.05 3.78
C ILE A 292 9.12 -0.93 3.97
N SER A 293 8.48 -1.98 4.48
CA SER A 293 7.07 -2.00 4.85
C SER A 293 6.92 -1.79 6.35
#